data_a1885f319dc03c8a69b54a57525d7e87
#
_entry.id   a1885f319dc03c8a69b54a57525d7e87
#
_cell.length_a   1.000
_cell.length_b   1.000
_cell.length_c   1.000
_cell.angle_alpha   90.00
_cell.angle_beta   90.00
_cell.angle_gamma   90.00
#
_symmetry.space_group_name_H-M   'P 1'
#
loop_
_entity.id
_entity.type
_entity.pdbx_description
1 polymer ?
#
loop_
_entity_poly.entity_id
_entity_poly.type
_entity_poly.pdbx_seq_one_letter_code
_entity_poly.pdbx_strand_id
1 'polypeptide(L)'
;MRKIFFVLLSASLSVSTAFACTNFIVGKKASADGSVFVTYNADSYGAFMPLYHYPAAKHLAGEMRKVFEWDTHKYLGDIPEAAETYNVIGNSNEWQVTIGETTFGGREEMADSTGIIDYGSLIYIALQRSKTAREALLVMTSLVEQYGYCSEGETFSVADKDEAWMLEMMGCGPDRTKEQGRTVWVAVRIPENAIAAHANQSRITKFLDGRYVQVKMKDLLNPKAIAKALRKSQTSTLKSQTSNLNPQTLMLCSDNVVSYARKMGWFEGKDADFSYNAAYAKPDFSGRRYCEARVWSFFNRFADDFSEYVPYAAGIEKDAKEMPLWIIPNKKVTIQDIRDAMRDHYEGTPFALDQKGDIGGGIFQMPYRPSPLSFKVDDVEYFNERPISTQQTAWSFISQMRSSLPREVGACFWFGNDDGNMVAYTPMYSCITRVPKCFSGEGADDVTFSMDNAYWVCNWVSNMVYPRYSMMFPSLKEVRDSLDASYAQLQPEIEAKALVLPTAEERIKLLTDYSCKKGDEMIARWQQLAFFLIVKYNDIVVKPTDEQGRFLRNKFGGGAKVVRPGFPDAYARELLNQTGTKYLVPKEEKKD
;
A
#
# COMPACT_ATOMS: atom_id res chain seq x y z
N MET A 1 -39.75 -4.23 48.63
CA MET A 1 -38.38 -4.27 48.15
C MET A 1 -38.39 -4.65 46.68
N ARG A 2 -38.36 -3.66 45.77
CA ARG A 2 -38.27 -3.87 44.31
C ARG A 2 -36.81 -3.88 43.92
N LYS A 3 -36.31 -5.02 43.43
CA LYS A 3 -34.97 -5.13 42.82
C LYS A 3 -35.03 -4.55 41.40
N ILE A 4 -34.37 -3.44 41.18
CA ILE A 4 -34.14 -2.86 39.87
C ILE A 4 -32.92 -3.60 39.30
N PHE A 5 -33.13 -4.38 38.23
CA PHE A 5 -32.04 -4.94 37.41
C PHE A 5 -31.57 -3.85 36.46
N PHE A 6 -30.35 -3.35 36.66
CA PHE A 6 -29.64 -2.59 35.64
C PHE A 6 -29.08 -3.58 34.63
N VAL A 7 -29.65 -3.61 33.43
CA VAL A 7 -29.03 -4.25 32.29
C VAL A 7 -28.01 -3.24 31.73
N LEU A 8 -26.75 -3.47 32.05
CA LEU A 8 -25.64 -2.81 31.36
C LEU A 8 -25.57 -3.37 29.93
N LEU A 9 -26.12 -2.61 29.00
CA LEU A 9 -25.88 -2.81 27.58
C LEU A 9 -24.42 -2.35 27.30
N SER A 10 -23.46 -3.27 27.40
CA SER A 10 -22.12 -3.06 26.88
C SER A 10 -22.23 -3.07 25.36
N ALA A 11 -22.34 -1.89 24.75
CA ALA A 11 -22.01 -1.72 23.35
C ALA A 11 -20.49 -2.03 23.23
N SER A 12 -20.17 -3.27 22.88
CA SER A 12 -18.88 -3.60 22.36
C SER A 12 -18.75 -2.88 21.01
N LEU A 13 -18.13 -1.70 21.03
CA LEU A 13 -17.48 -1.20 19.81
C LEU A 13 -16.42 -2.25 19.46
N SER A 14 -16.76 -3.14 18.55
CA SER A 14 -15.77 -3.86 17.77
C SER A 14 -14.98 -2.79 17.01
N VAL A 15 -13.88 -2.35 17.59
CA VAL A 15 -12.83 -1.69 16.83
C VAL A 15 -12.34 -2.79 15.89
N SER A 16 -12.90 -2.83 14.67
CA SER A 16 -12.28 -3.57 13.59
C SER A 16 -10.87 -3.00 13.51
N THR A 17 -9.87 -3.84 13.69
CA THR A 17 -8.48 -3.56 13.33
C THR A 17 -8.48 -3.43 11.83
N ALA A 18 -8.93 -2.28 11.31
CA ALA A 18 -8.93 -2.01 9.89
C ALA A 18 -7.47 -2.03 9.44
N PHE A 19 -7.08 -3.10 8.77
CA PHE A 19 -5.88 -3.11 7.96
C PHE A 19 -5.97 -1.93 7.02
N ALA A 20 -4.96 -1.13 7.00
CA ALA A 20 -5.07 0.16 6.39
C ALA A 20 -3.90 0.38 5.44
N CYS A 21 -4.07 0.06 4.20
CA CYS A 21 -3.10 -0.09 3.14
C CYS A 21 -3.09 1.12 2.17
N THR A 22 -2.04 1.27 1.37
CA THR A 22 -1.96 2.29 0.32
C THR A 22 -1.38 1.68 -0.95
N ASN A 23 -2.04 1.90 -2.08
CA ASN A 23 -1.60 1.42 -3.39
C ASN A 23 -1.53 2.57 -4.41
N PHE A 24 -0.48 2.54 -5.25
CA PHE A 24 -0.35 3.39 -6.42
C PHE A 24 -0.28 2.54 -7.68
N ILE A 25 -0.85 3.05 -8.76
CA ILE A 25 -0.79 2.47 -10.10
C ILE A 25 -0.19 3.51 -11.03
N VAL A 26 0.82 3.13 -11.80
CA VAL A 26 1.39 3.97 -12.85
C VAL A 26 1.30 3.22 -14.18
N GLY A 27 0.56 3.78 -15.12
CA GLY A 27 0.39 3.20 -16.45
C GLY A 27 1.66 3.25 -17.28
N LYS A 28 1.79 2.33 -18.22
CA LYS A 28 2.98 2.12 -19.07
C LYS A 28 3.48 3.38 -19.78
N LYS A 29 2.56 4.25 -20.23
CA LYS A 29 2.90 5.53 -20.90
C LYS A 29 3.04 6.68 -19.91
N ALA A 30 2.66 6.53 -18.67
CA ALA A 30 2.89 7.52 -17.61
C ALA A 30 4.31 7.39 -17.02
N SER A 31 4.88 6.20 -17.01
CA SER A 31 6.23 5.94 -16.50
C SER A 31 7.34 6.43 -17.45
N ALA A 32 8.53 6.64 -16.89
CA ALA A 32 9.69 7.14 -17.61
C ALA A 32 10.36 6.07 -18.49
N ASP A 33 10.27 4.80 -18.08
CA ASP A 33 10.96 3.66 -18.71
C ASP A 33 10.00 2.69 -19.43
N GLY A 34 8.71 3.02 -19.50
CA GLY A 34 7.69 2.16 -20.10
C GLY A 34 7.24 1.00 -19.22
N SER A 35 7.56 1.02 -17.94
CA SER A 35 7.04 0.07 -16.95
C SER A 35 5.58 0.34 -16.60
N VAL A 36 4.85 -0.71 -16.25
CA VAL A 36 3.67 -0.61 -15.40
C VAL A 36 4.13 -0.77 -13.97
N PHE A 37 3.71 0.12 -13.06
CA PHE A 37 4.01 0.00 -11.65
C PHE A 37 2.74 -0.23 -10.83
N VAL A 38 2.86 -1.10 -9.84
CA VAL A 38 1.91 -1.25 -8.74
C VAL A 38 2.69 -1.22 -7.44
N THR A 39 2.20 -0.47 -6.46
CA THR A 39 2.81 -0.42 -5.13
C THR A 39 1.85 -0.91 -4.06
N TYR A 40 2.39 -1.20 -2.89
CA TYR A 40 1.61 -1.55 -1.73
C TYR A 40 2.36 -1.23 -0.43
N ASN A 41 1.74 -0.47 0.46
CA ASN A 41 2.07 -0.43 1.88
C ASN A 41 1.03 -1.29 2.60
N ALA A 42 1.46 -2.42 3.18
CA ALA A 42 0.62 -3.29 3.99
C ALA A 42 0.67 -2.83 5.45
N ASP A 43 -0.34 -2.08 5.86
CA ASP A 43 -0.37 -1.49 7.18
C ASP A 43 -1.14 -2.40 8.15
N SER A 44 -0.43 -3.01 9.08
CA SER A 44 -0.95 -4.10 9.91
C SER A 44 -0.31 -4.14 11.31
N TYR A 45 -0.37 -3.06 12.04
CA TYR A 45 0.03 -2.91 13.45
C TYR A 45 0.75 -4.11 14.12
N GLY A 46 2.06 -4.26 13.86
CA GLY A 46 2.90 -5.25 14.53
C GLY A 46 2.82 -6.67 13.98
N ALA A 47 2.11 -6.90 12.87
CA ALA A 47 2.11 -8.21 12.23
C ALA A 47 3.44 -8.50 11.55
N PHE A 48 3.97 -9.68 11.80
CA PHE A 48 5.15 -10.20 11.13
C PHE A 48 4.79 -10.68 9.73
N MET A 49 5.45 -10.14 8.73
CA MET A 49 5.16 -10.48 7.33
C MET A 49 6.46 -10.81 6.57
N PRO A 50 6.72 -12.09 6.26
CA PRO A 50 7.84 -12.50 5.43
C PRO A 50 7.56 -12.21 3.93
N LEU A 51 8.60 -12.26 3.12
CA LEU A 51 8.44 -12.32 1.67
C LEU A 51 7.96 -13.71 1.27
N TYR A 52 6.68 -13.84 0.94
CA TYR A 52 6.09 -15.12 0.58
C TYR A 52 6.65 -15.65 -0.74
N HIS A 53 6.82 -16.96 -0.81
CA HIS A 53 7.23 -17.66 -2.02
C HIS A 53 6.35 -18.91 -2.20
N TYR A 54 5.66 -18.96 -3.34
CA TYR A 54 4.91 -20.13 -3.77
C TYR A 54 5.54 -20.65 -5.07
N PRO A 55 6.28 -21.76 -5.03
CA PRO A 55 6.92 -22.30 -6.22
C PRO A 55 5.89 -22.82 -7.24
N ALA A 56 6.26 -22.75 -8.52
CA ALA A 56 5.47 -23.36 -9.58
C ALA A 56 5.34 -24.87 -9.34
N ALA A 57 4.15 -25.43 -9.63
CA ALA A 57 3.87 -26.84 -9.41
C ALA A 57 2.90 -27.38 -10.48
N LYS A 58 2.94 -28.71 -10.68
CA LYS A 58 1.92 -29.48 -11.41
C LYS A 58 1.14 -30.32 -10.41
N HIS A 59 -0.16 -30.36 -10.57
CA HIS A 59 -1.09 -30.99 -9.65
C HIS A 59 -1.83 -32.16 -10.29
N LEU A 60 -2.23 -33.13 -9.46
CA LEU A 60 -2.98 -34.27 -9.94
C LEU A 60 -4.44 -33.90 -10.24
N ALA A 61 -5.05 -34.64 -11.17
CA ALA A 61 -6.48 -34.45 -11.46
C ALA A 61 -7.33 -34.75 -10.20
N GLY A 62 -8.18 -33.80 -9.82
CA GLY A 62 -9.04 -33.91 -8.63
C GLY A 62 -8.36 -33.50 -7.31
N GLU A 63 -7.13 -33.00 -7.35
CA GLU A 63 -6.48 -32.43 -6.18
C GLU A 63 -7.27 -31.21 -5.67
N MET A 64 -7.35 -31.08 -4.34
CA MET A 64 -8.06 -29.99 -3.67
C MET A 64 -7.09 -29.10 -2.92
N ARG A 65 -7.29 -27.79 -3.04
CA ARG A 65 -6.55 -26.76 -2.30
C ARG A 65 -7.34 -26.37 -1.07
N LYS A 66 -6.70 -26.44 0.09
CA LYS A 66 -7.23 -25.85 1.33
C LYS A 66 -7.10 -24.34 1.30
N VAL A 67 -8.19 -23.67 1.63
CA VAL A 67 -8.22 -22.20 1.77
C VAL A 67 -8.25 -21.86 3.24
N PHE A 68 -7.38 -20.95 3.64
CA PHE A 68 -7.28 -20.43 4.99
C PHE A 68 -7.46 -18.91 4.95
N GLU A 69 -8.11 -18.35 5.95
CA GLU A 69 -8.17 -16.91 6.15
C GLU A 69 -6.76 -16.37 6.36
N TRP A 70 -6.41 -15.32 5.65
CA TRP A 70 -5.06 -14.79 5.59
C TRP A 70 -4.53 -14.34 6.96
N ASP A 71 -5.34 -13.59 7.70
CA ASP A 71 -4.92 -12.95 8.94
C ASP A 71 -4.89 -13.88 10.14
N THR A 72 -5.85 -14.79 10.23
CA THR A 72 -6.04 -15.66 11.42
C THR A 72 -5.60 -17.10 11.20
N HIS A 73 -5.29 -17.49 9.94
CA HIS A 73 -5.03 -18.87 9.52
C HIS A 73 -6.20 -19.84 9.79
N LYS A 74 -7.42 -19.33 9.97
CA LYS A 74 -8.63 -20.13 10.12
C LYS A 74 -8.91 -20.87 8.81
N TYR A 75 -9.11 -22.18 8.89
CA TYR A 75 -9.54 -22.97 7.74
C TYR A 75 -10.95 -22.57 7.29
N LEU A 76 -11.12 -22.22 6.01
CA LEU A 76 -12.37 -21.78 5.42
C LEU A 76 -13.06 -22.84 4.58
N GLY A 77 -12.30 -23.68 3.85
CA GLY A 77 -12.85 -24.71 2.98
C GLY A 77 -11.85 -25.20 1.94
N ASP A 78 -12.35 -26.05 1.04
CA ASP A 78 -11.56 -26.61 -0.06
C ASP A 78 -12.10 -26.14 -1.42
N ILE A 79 -11.20 -25.86 -2.35
CA ILE A 79 -11.52 -25.59 -3.77
C ILE A 79 -10.71 -26.53 -4.67
N PRO A 80 -11.15 -26.80 -5.90
CA PRO A 80 -10.34 -27.55 -6.85
C PRO A 80 -9.00 -26.84 -7.13
N GLU A 81 -7.90 -27.60 -7.09
CA GLU A 81 -6.61 -27.05 -7.49
C GLU A 81 -6.50 -26.99 -9.02
N ALA A 82 -5.75 -25.99 -9.53
CA ALA A 82 -5.44 -25.90 -10.95
C ALA A 82 -4.44 -27.01 -11.34
N ALA A 83 -4.50 -27.51 -12.58
CA ALA A 83 -3.57 -28.54 -13.03
C ALA A 83 -2.09 -28.08 -13.03
N GLU A 84 -1.87 -26.77 -13.12
CA GLU A 84 -0.58 -26.11 -13.05
C GLU A 84 -0.73 -24.80 -12.29
N THR A 85 0.21 -24.53 -11.36
CA THR A 85 0.32 -23.26 -10.65
C THR A 85 1.66 -22.61 -10.97
N TYR A 86 1.68 -21.26 -11.01
CA TYR A 86 2.86 -20.48 -11.36
C TYR A 86 3.65 -20.04 -10.12
N ASN A 87 4.94 -19.77 -10.32
CA ASN A 87 5.82 -19.24 -9.29
C ASN A 87 5.39 -17.83 -8.89
N VAL A 88 5.28 -17.59 -7.58
CA VAL A 88 4.88 -16.30 -6.98
C VAL A 88 5.92 -15.86 -5.97
N ILE A 89 6.36 -14.62 -6.07
CA ILE A 89 7.24 -13.93 -5.09
C ILE A 89 6.51 -12.70 -4.58
N GLY A 90 6.22 -12.69 -3.30
CA GLY A 90 5.37 -11.65 -2.70
C GLY A 90 4.03 -11.56 -3.46
N ASN A 91 3.68 -10.37 -3.92
CA ASN A 91 2.45 -10.12 -4.68
C ASN A 91 2.65 -10.12 -6.20
N SER A 92 3.72 -10.72 -6.71
CA SER A 92 4.03 -10.78 -8.15
C SER A 92 4.39 -12.20 -8.59
N ASN A 93 3.93 -12.61 -9.77
CA ASN A 93 4.25 -13.92 -10.31
C ASN A 93 5.28 -13.89 -11.44
N GLU A 94 5.76 -15.05 -11.85
CA GLU A 94 6.75 -15.23 -12.93
C GLU A 94 6.29 -14.73 -14.31
N TRP A 95 4.99 -14.46 -14.50
CA TRP A 95 4.41 -13.91 -15.74
C TRP A 95 4.28 -12.39 -15.70
N GLN A 96 4.87 -11.73 -14.68
CA GLN A 96 4.78 -10.29 -14.47
C GLN A 96 3.33 -9.83 -14.16
N VAL A 97 2.55 -10.64 -13.48
CA VAL A 97 1.26 -10.23 -12.93
C VAL A 97 1.45 -9.85 -11.48
N THR A 98 0.92 -8.69 -11.09
CA THR A 98 0.99 -8.17 -9.71
C THR A 98 -0.39 -7.79 -9.23
N ILE A 99 -0.69 -8.14 -7.97
CA ILE A 99 -1.94 -7.76 -7.30
C ILE A 99 -1.60 -7.09 -5.98
N GLY A 100 -2.05 -5.85 -5.78
CA GLY A 100 -2.06 -5.14 -4.50
C GLY A 100 -3.50 -4.90 -4.05
N GLU A 101 -3.70 -4.52 -2.78
CA GLU A 101 -5.05 -4.30 -2.26
C GLU A 101 -5.13 -3.17 -1.23
N THR A 102 -6.37 -2.73 -0.93
CA THR A 102 -6.72 -1.94 0.25
C THR A 102 -8.17 -2.23 0.66
N THR A 103 -8.34 -2.62 1.91
CA THR A 103 -9.67 -2.82 2.51
C THR A 103 -10.36 -1.48 2.72
N PHE A 104 -11.58 -1.32 2.22
CA PHE A 104 -12.36 -0.09 2.40
C PHE A 104 -13.59 -0.25 3.34
N GLY A 105 -13.75 -1.42 3.96
CA GLY A 105 -14.89 -1.73 4.81
C GLY A 105 -16.18 -1.81 4.01
N GLY A 106 -16.91 -0.71 3.95
CA GLY A 106 -18.20 -0.62 3.27
C GLY A 106 -19.37 -0.94 4.20
N ARG A 107 -20.44 -1.52 3.64
CA ARG A 107 -21.63 -1.89 4.43
C ARG A 107 -21.38 -3.19 5.20
N GLU A 108 -21.46 -3.16 6.52
CA GLU A 108 -21.21 -4.32 7.40
C GLU A 108 -22.11 -5.52 7.06
N GLU A 109 -23.38 -5.27 6.68
CA GLU A 109 -24.34 -6.31 6.31
C GLU A 109 -23.97 -7.08 5.04
N MET A 110 -22.97 -6.63 4.29
CA MET A 110 -22.47 -7.29 3.07
C MET A 110 -21.36 -8.31 3.34
N ALA A 111 -20.75 -8.32 4.52
CA ALA A 111 -19.77 -9.33 4.89
C ALA A 111 -20.40 -10.73 4.85
N ASP A 112 -19.88 -11.62 3.98
CA ASP A 112 -20.46 -12.95 3.77
C ASP A 112 -19.72 -14.01 4.61
N SER A 113 -20.16 -14.22 5.85
CA SER A 113 -19.61 -15.26 6.74
C SER A 113 -19.73 -16.69 6.22
N THR A 114 -20.46 -16.92 5.12
CA THR A 114 -20.60 -18.22 4.44
C THR A 114 -19.66 -18.37 3.24
N GLY A 115 -18.96 -17.32 2.87
CA GLY A 115 -17.90 -17.35 1.85
C GLY A 115 -16.67 -18.08 2.36
N ILE A 116 -15.90 -18.66 1.44
CA ILE A 116 -14.66 -19.36 1.77
C ILE A 116 -13.44 -18.75 1.08
N ILE A 117 -13.60 -17.60 0.43
CA ILE A 117 -12.52 -16.85 -0.19
C ILE A 117 -12.38 -15.51 0.52
N ASP A 118 -11.25 -15.29 1.17
CA ASP A 118 -10.84 -14.01 1.74
C ASP A 118 -9.94 -13.23 0.76
N TYR A 119 -9.62 -11.98 1.10
CA TYR A 119 -8.85 -11.08 0.23
C TYR A 119 -7.43 -11.62 -0.05
N GLY A 120 -6.72 -12.11 0.97
CA GLY A 120 -5.34 -12.56 0.86
C GLY A 120 -5.23 -13.88 0.09
N SER A 121 -6.06 -14.88 0.40
CA SER A 121 -6.13 -16.12 -0.38
C SER A 121 -6.49 -15.85 -1.84
N LEU A 122 -7.41 -14.92 -2.10
CA LEU A 122 -7.79 -14.53 -3.46
C LEU A 122 -6.61 -14.02 -4.28
N ILE A 123 -5.76 -13.16 -3.69
CA ILE A 123 -4.55 -12.64 -4.32
C ILE A 123 -3.63 -13.78 -4.75
N TYR A 124 -3.26 -14.66 -3.82
CA TYR A 124 -2.26 -15.70 -4.11
C TYR A 124 -2.81 -16.79 -5.04
N ILE A 125 -4.10 -17.16 -4.93
CA ILE A 125 -4.73 -18.11 -5.84
C ILE A 125 -4.78 -17.52 -7.26
N ALA A 126 -5.13 -16.24 -7.42
CA ALA A 126 -5.16 -15.58 -8.70
C ALA A 126 -3.76 -15.48 -9.33
N LEU A 127 -2.73 -15.09 -8.56
CA LEU A 127 -1.35 -15.04 -9.03
C LEU A 127 -0.82 -16.41 -9.48
N GLN A 128 -1.15 -17.47 -8.77
CA GLN A 128 -0.76 -18.83 -9.13
C GLN A 128 -1.48 -19.38 -10.36
N ARG A 129 -2.60 -18.76 -10.80
CA ARG A 129 -3.47 -19.27 -11.89
C ARG A 129 -3.58 -18.34 -13.10
N SER A 130 -2.81 -17.24 -13.16
CA SER A 130 -2.93 -16.24 -14.22
C SER A 130 -1.60 -15.87 -14.86
N LYS A 131 -1.62 -15.57 -16.16
CA LYS A 131 -0.48 -15.09 -16.96
C LYS A 131 -0.63 -13.63 -17.37
N THR A 132 -1.82 -13.07 -17.18
CA THR A 132 -2.14 -11.68 -17.52
C THR A 132 -3.08 -11.08 -16.49
N ALA A 133 -3.13 -9.75 -16.42
CA ALA A 133 -4.07 -9.03 -15.54
C ALA A 133 -5.54 -9.43 -15.83
N ARG A 134 -5.89 -9.66 -17.10
CA ARG A 134 -7.25 -10.09 -17.48
C ARG A 134 -7.57 -11.50 -17.01
N GLU A 135 -6.61 -12.42 -17.10
CA GLU A 135 -6.79 -13.77 -16.54
C GLU A 135 -6.93 -13.71 -15.02
N ALA A 136 -6.14 -12.86 -14.33
CA ALA A 136 -6.27 -12.65 -12.90
C ALA A 136 -7.66 -12.14 -12.52
N LEU A 137 -8.19 -11.13 -13.22
CA LEU A 137 -9.56 -10.65 -13.03
C LEU A 137 -10.60 -11.76 -13.20
N LEU A 138 -10.46 -12.61 -14.24
CA LEU A 138 -11.37 -13.74 -14.45
C LEU A 138 -11.30 -14.75 -13.32
N VAL A 139 -10.10 -15.10 -12.86
CA VAL A 139 -9.91 -16.02 -11.73
C VAL A 139 -10.53 -15.45 -10.47
N MET A 140 -10.20 -14.19 -10.13
CA MET A 140 -10.70 -13.53 -8.91
C MET A 140 -12.23 -13.48 -8.88
N THR A 141 -12.84 -12.94 -9.93
CA THR A 141 -14.30 -12.77 -9.97
C THR A 141 -15.04 -14.10 -10.04
N SER A 142 -14.52 -15.09 -10.78
CA SER A 142 -15.13 -16.42 -10.85
C SER A 142 -15.07 -17.16 -9.50
N LEU A 143 -13.97 -17.05 -8.77
CA LEU A 143 -13.83 -17.69 -7.46
C LEU A 143 -14.80 -17.12 -6.45
N VAL A 144 -14.92 -15.80 -6.36
CA VAL A 144 -15.82 -15.17 -5.39
C VAL A 144 -17.30 -15.36 -5.76
N GLU A 145 -17.64 -15.43 -7.05
CA GLU A 145 -18.99 -15.77 -7.46
C GLU A 145 -19.36 -17.23 -7.16
N GLN A 146 -18.40 -18.15 -7.28
CA GLN A 146 -18.63 -19.56 -7.02
C GLN A 146 -18.63 -19.89 -5.52
N TYR A 147 -17.66 -19.37 -4.77
CA TYR A 147 -17.37 -19.77 -3.40
C TYR A 147 -17.74 -18.73 -2.35
N GLY A 148 -18.11 -17.50 -2.74
CA GLY A 148 -18.40 -16.38 -1.85
C GLY A 148 -17.15 -15.69 -1.36
N TYR A 149 -17.28 -14.40 -1.02
CA TYR A 149 -16.21 -13.55 -0.53
C TYR A 149 -16.49 -13.16 0.92
N CYS A 150 -15.61 -13.55 1.84
CA CYS A 150 -15.85 -13.45 3.29
C CYS A 150 -15.14 -12.26 3.98
N SER A 151 -14.31 -11.51 3.26
CA SER A 151 -13.71 -10.29 3.79
C SER A 151 -14.66 -9.09 3.65
N GLU A 152 -14.26 -7.96 4.22
CA GLU A 152 -14.89 -6.65 4.03
C GLU A 152 -14.75 -6.18 2.58
N GLY A 153 -15.25 -4.97 2.25
CA GLY A 153 -15.08 -4.39 0.92
C GLY A 153 -13.61 -4.15 0.57
N GLU A 154 -13.24 -4.48 -0.66
CA GLU A 154 -11.85 -4.49 -1.09
C GLU A 154 -11.64 -3.81 -2.43
N THR A 155 -10.59 -2.99 -2.53
CA THR A 155 -10.05 -2.47 -3.79
C THR A 155 -8.76 -3.18 -4.13
N PHE A 156 -8.70 -3.81 -5.32
CA PHE A 156 -7.50 -4.45 -5.83
C PHE A 156 -6.90 -3.67 -6.99
N SER A 157 -5.57 -3.47 -6.96
CA SER A 157 -4.76 -3.15 -8.12
C SER A 157 -4.36 -4.43 -8.82
N VAL A 158 -4.88 -4.72 -10.00
CA VAL A 158 -4.57 -5.92 -10.79
C VAL A 158 -3.85 -5.51 -12.05
N ALA A 159 -2.57 -5.86 -12.20
CA ALA A 159 -1.77 -5.37 -13.32
C ALA A 159 -0.84 -6.43 -13.88
N ASP A 160 -0.45 -6.23 -15.14
CA ASP A 160 0.66 -6.91 -15.78
C ASP A 160 1.57 -5.90 -16.50
N LYS A 161 2.55 -6.40 -17.25
CA LYS A 161 3.50 -5.57 -18.01
C LYS A 161 2.88 -4.67 -19.08
N ASP A 162 1.59 -4.81 -19.38
CA ASP A 162 0.92 -4.11 -20.47
C ASP A 162 -0.24 -3.24 -20.02
N GLU A 163 -0.93 -3.59 -18.93
CA GLU A 163 -2.09 -2.85 -18.44
C GLU A 163 -2.31 -3.00 -16.94
N ALA A 164 -3.09 -2.07 -16.37
CA ALA A 164 -3.49 -2.10 -14.97
C ALA A 164 -4.99 -1.85 -14.82
N TRP A 165 -5.58 -2.47 -13.81
CA TRP A 165 -6.99 -2.40 -13.47
C TRP A 165 -7.18 -2.09 -11.99
N MET A 166 -8.24 -1.38 -11.68
CA MET A 166 -8.77 -1.23 -10.33
C MET A 166 -10.05 -2.05 -10.25
N LEU A 167 -10.08 -3.04 -9.36
CA LEU A 167 -11.22 -3.91 -9.09
C LEU A 167 -11.73 -3.64 -7.69
N GLU A 168 -13.00 -3.26 -7.54
CA GLU A 168 -13.66 -3.14 -6.25
C GLU A 168 -14.72 -4.22 -6.09
N MET A 169 -14.76 -4.87 -4.91
CA MET A 169 -15.72 -5.94 -4.63
C MET A 169 -16.18 -5.98 -3.17
N MET A 170 -17.38 -6.55 -2.99
CA MET A 170 -17.95 -6.88 -1.68
C MET A 170 -18.76 -8.16 -1.77
N GLY A 171 -18.91 -8.88 -0.67
CA GLY A 171 -19.88 -9.96 -0.54
C GLY A 171 -21.32 -9.45 -0.66
N CYS A 172 -22.29 -10.36 -0.73
CA CYS A 172 -23.72 -10.04 -0.70
C CYS A 172 -24.39 -10.47 0.63
N GLY A 173 -23.60 -10.62 1.70
CA GLY A 173 -24.08 -11.04 3.01
C GLY A 173 -24.46 -12.53 3.08
N PRO A 174 -24.63 -13.06 4.30
CA PRO A 174 -24.97 -14.47 4.52
C PRO A 174 -26.43 -14.80 4.19
N ASP A 175 -27.32 -13.84 4.30
CA ASP A 175 -28.79 -14.01 4.13
C ASP A 175 -29.27 -13.83 2.68
N ARG A 176 -28.36 -13.78 1.72
CA ARG A 176 -28.68 -13.62 0.30
C ARG A 176 -29.46 -14.79 -0.27
N THR A 177 -30.32 -14.50 -1.24
CA THR A 177 -30.93 -15.56 -2.08
C THR A 177 -29.99 -15.95 -3.22
N LYS A 178 -30.20 -17.14 -3.81
CA LYS A 178 -29.42 -17.58 -4.99
C LYS A 178 -29.49 -16.59 -6.17
N GLU A 179 -30.61 -15.91 -6.33
CA GLU A 179 -30.82 -14.93 -7.40
C GLU A 179 -30.08 -13.61 -7.17
N GLN A 180 -29.66 -13.32 -5.95
CA GLN A 180 -28.91 -12.11 -5.62
C GLN A 180 -27.43 -12.19 -5.98
N GLY A 181 -26.92 -13.41 -6.27
CA GLY A 181 -25.50 -13.65 -6.43
C GLY A 181 -24.74 -13.68 -5.09
N ARG A 182 -23.44 -13.91 -5.14
CA ARG A 182 -22.57 -14.00 -3.96
C ARG A 182 -21.79 -12.72 -3.68
N THR A 183 -21.49 -11.98 -4.76
CA THR A 183 -20.64 -10.79 -4.72
C THR A 183 -21.18 -9.72 -5.66
N VAL A 184 -20.85 -8.48 -5.35
CA VAL A 184 -20.98 -7.33 -6.25
C VAL A 184 -19.59 -6.76 -6.49
N TRP A 185 -19.24 -6.55 -7.76
CA TRP A 185 -17.92 -6.05 -8.11
C TRP A 185 -17.96 -5.21 -9.40
N VAL A 186 -16.97 -4.33 -9.53
CA VAL A 186 -16.72 -3.53 -10.72
C VAL A 186 -15.21 -3.40 -10.94
N ALA A 187 -14.75 -3.60 -12.17
CA ALA A 187 -13.36 -3.43 -12.57
C ALA A 187 -13.24 -2.38 -13.67
N VAL A 188 -12.31 -1.44 -13.51
CA VAL A 188 -12.03 -0.37 -14.46
C VAL A 188 -10.56 -0.41 -14.85
N ARG A 189 -10.28 -0.44 -16.17
CA ARG A 189 -8.91 -0.36 -16.70
C ARG A 189 -8.40 1.08 -16.54
N ILE A 190 -7.23 1.22 -15.93
CA ILE A 190 -6.55 2.51 -15.83
C ILE A 190 -5.90 2.84 -17.18
N PRO A 191 -6.07 4.07 -17.72
CA PRO A 191 -5.43 4.46 -18.96
C PRO A 191 -3.90 4.36 -18.90
N GLU A 192 -3.27 3.94 -19.99
CA GLU A 192 -1.82 3.71 -20.03
C GLU A 192 -0.97 4.97 -19.72
N ASN A 193 -1.52 6.15 -19.96
CA ASN A 193 -0.86 7.44 -19.70
C ASN A 193 -1.28 8.09 -18.38
N ALA A 194 -2.00 7.35 -17.51
CA ALA A 194 -2.53 7.84 -16.25
C ALA A 194 -1.80 7.23 -15.04
N ILE A 195 -1.95 7.91 -13.92
CA ILE A 195 -1.68 7.37 -12.58
C ILE A 195 -2.98 7.30 -11.79
N ALA A 196 -3.08 6.28 -10.93
CA ALA A 196 -4.22 6.08 -10.03
C ALA A 196 -3.72 5.65 -8.64
N ALA A 197 -4.59 5.78 -7.65
CA ALA A 197 -4.29 5.35 -6.28
C ALA A 197 -5.57 4.94 -5.57
N HIS A 198 -5.43 4.10 -4.56
CA HIS A 198 -6.48 3.81 -3.58
C HIS A 198 -5.87 3.55 -2.20
N ALA A 199 -6.63 3.86 -1.16
CA ALA A 199 -6.15 3.87 0.21
C ALA A 199 -7.30 3.71 1.20
N ASN A 200 -7.88 2.51 1.29
CA ASN A 200 -8.97 2.14 2.20
C ASN A 200 -10.28 2.91 2.02
N GLN A 201 -10.57 3.36 0.82
CA GLN A 201 -11.85 3.93 0.43
C GLN A 201 -12.18 3.48 -0.98
N SER A 202 -13.43 3.01 -1.20
CA SER A 202 -13.94 2.74 -2.55
C SER A 202 -13.95 4.02 -3.37
N ARG A 203 -13.40 3.99 -4.59
CA ARG A 203 -13.19 5.17 -5.44
C ARG A 203 -13.93 5.11 -6.76
N ILE A 204 -14.45 3.95 -7.15
CA ILE A 204 -15.21 3.84 -8.39
C ILE A 204 -16.61 4.43 -8.16
N THR A 205 -16.85 5.56 -8.80
CA THR A 205 -18.14 6.26 -8.77
C THR A 205 -19.07 5.76 -9.88
N LYS A 206 -19.58 6.64 -10.74
CA LYS A 206 -20.41 6.26 -11.89
C LYS A 206 -19.57 5.56 -12.95
N PHE A 207 -20.04 4.43 -13.45
CA PHE A 207 -19.33 3.63 -14.45
C PHE A 207 -20.22 3.16 -15.61
N LEU A 208 -21.52 3.39 -15.54
CA LEU A 208 -22.50 3.06 -16.60
C LEU A 208 -23.01 4.31 -17.36
N ASP A 209 -22.37 5.44 -17.18
CA ASP A 209 -22.74 6.74 -17.75
C ASP A 209 -22.18 7.00 -19.16
N GLY A 210 -21.55 6.00 -19.77
CA GLY A 210 -20.99 6.06 -21.13
C GLY A 210 -19.53 6.53 -21.20
N ARG A 211 -18.90 6.87 -20.07
CA ARG A 211 -17.45 7.19 -20.01
C ARG A 211 -16.57 5.96 -20.24
N TYR A 212 -17.10 4.77 -20.01
CA TYR A 212 -16.39 3.50 -20.12
C TYR A 212 -16.99 2.61 -21.19
N VAL A 213 -16.17 1.74 -21.76
CA VAL A 213 -16.60 0.69 -22.68
C VAL A 213 -16.82 -0.60 -21.91
N GLN A 214 -18.08 -0.95 -21.69
CA GLN A 214 -18.42 -2.18 -20.99
C GLN A 214 -18.09 -3.39 -21.84
N VAL A 215 -17.37 -4.35 -21.25
CA VAL A 215 -17.04 -5.65 -21.84
C VAL A 215 -17.63 -6.76 -20.95
N LYS A 216 -18.14 -7.81 -21.57
CA LYS A 216 -18.60 -8.99 -20.82
C LYS A 216 -17.43 -9.88 -20.44
N MET A 217 -17.53 -10.56 -19.29
CA MET A 217 -16.52 -11.51 -18.80
C MET A 217 -16.04 -12.48 -19.87
N LYS A 218 -16.96 -13.14 -20.59
CA LYS A 218 -16.65 -14.10 -21.66
C LYS A 218 -15.85 -13.53 -22.83
N ASP A 219 -15.89 -12.22 -23.00
CA ASP A 219 -15.23 -11.50 -24.10
C ASP A 219 -13.89 -10.86 -23.67
N LEU A 220 -13.57 -10.88 -22.38
CA LEU A 220 -12.41 -10.17 -21.81
C LEU A 220 -11.07 -10.63 -22.40
N LEU A 221 -10.93 -11.92 -22.67
CA LEU A 221 -9.74 -12.51 -23.29
C LEU A 221 -9.80 -12.53 -24.83
N ASN A 222 -10.89 -12.03 -25.46
CA ASN A 222 -11.06 -12.02 -26.90
C ASN A 222 -10.66 -10.68 -27.52
N PRO A 223 -9.46 -10.54 -28.15
CA PRO A 223 -9.00 -9.27 -28.71
C PRO A 223 -9.93 -8.70 -29.80
N LYS A 224 -10.59 -9.57 -30.57
CA LYS A 224 -11.52 -9.13 -31.62
C LYS A 224 -12.80 -8.54 -31.03
N ALA A 225 -13.34 -9.15 -29.96
CA ALA A 225 -14.51 -8.65 -29.25
C ALA A 225 -14.22 -7.29 -28.61
N ILE A 226 -13.06 -7.14 -27.96
CA ILE A 226 -12.61 -5.89 -27.36
C ILE A 226 -12.44 -4.79 -28.42
N ALA A 227 -11.72 -5.09 -29.51
CA ALA A 227 -11.54 -4.14 -30.59
C ALA A 227 -12.88 -3.69 -31.21
N LYS A 228 -13.84 -4.60 -31.31
CA LYS A 228 -15.20 -4.29 -31.78
C LYS A 228 -15.94 -3.36 -30.79
N ALA A 229 -15.85 -3.62 -29.49
CA ALA A 229 -16.47 -2.81 -28.45
C ALA A 229 -15.90 -1.39 -28.45
N LEU A 230 -14.58 -1.24 -28.50
CA LEU A 230 -13.89 0.07 -28.58
C LEU A 230 -14.28 0.86 -29.83
N ARG A 231 -14.34 0.24 -31.02
CA ARG A 231 -14.77 0.92 -32.27
C ARG A 231 -16.23 1.37 -32.21
N LYS A 232 -17.13 0.54 -31.69
CA LYS A 232 -18.55 0.89 -31.54
C LYS A 232 -18.73 2.12 -30.66
N SER A 233 -17.94 2.21 -29.62
CA SER A 233 -17.97 3.34 -28.68
C SER A 233 -17.48 4.63 -29.35
N GLN A 234 -16.38 4.61 -30.10
CA GLN A 234 -15.85 5.78 -30.81
C GLN A 234 -16.88 6.38 -31.80
N THR A 235 -17.66 5.52 -32.48
CA THR A 235 -18.71 5.98 -33.41
C THR A 235 -19.92 6.60 -32.71
N SER A 236 -20.19 6.27 -31.46
CA SER A 236 -21.28 6.86 -30.67
C SER A 236 -20.90 8.21 -30.05
N THR A 237 -19.63 8.41 -29.69
CA THR A 237 -19.12 9.66 -29.07
C THR A 237 -19.00 10.81 -30.06
N LEU A 238 -18.80 10.53 -31.36
CA LEU A 238 -18.84 11.55 -32.42
C LEU A 238 -20.21 12.24 -32.54
N LYS A 239 -21.26 11.72 -31.89
CA LYS A 239 -22.61 12.31 -31.87
C LYS A 239 -22.94 13.14 -30.64
N SER A 240 -22.07 13.17 -29.61
CA SER A 240 -22.25 14.01 -28.42
C SER A 240 -21.06 14.95 -28.22
N GLN A 241 -21.24 16.21 -28.48
CA GLN A 241 -20.21 17.29 -28.43
C GLN A 241 -19.88 17.75 -26.98
N THR A 242 -19.94 16.88 -25.99
CA THR A 242 -19.67 17.28 -24.61
C THR A 242 -18.77 16.28 -23.88
N SER A 243 -17.48 16.31 -24.14
CA SER A 243 -16.43 16.12 -23.13
C SER A 243 -15.04 15.98 -23.76
N ASN A 244 -14.09 16.76 -23.27
CA ASN A 244 -12.64 16.61 -23.51
C ASN A 244 -12.04 15.38 -22.81
N LEU A 245 -12.81 14.32 -22.57
CA LEU A 245 -12.38 13.09 -21.91
C LEU A 245 -11.99 12.05 -22.96
N ASN A 246 -10.72 11.92 -23.19
CA ASN A 246 -10.08 10.91 -24.01
C ASN A 246 -9.34 9.89 -23.12
N PRO A 247 -9.15 8.63 -23.57
CA PRO A 247 -9.94 7.73 -24.39
C PRO A 247 -10.86 6.86 -23.53
N GLN A 248 -11.94 6.34 -24.13
CA GLN A 248 -12.83 5.37 -23.49
C GLN A 248 -12.03 4.15 -23.04
N THR A 249 -11.87 4.01 -21.74
CA THR A 249 -11.23 2.82 -21.17
C THR A 249 -12.24 1.71 -20.93
N LEU A 250 -11.75 0.48 -20.79
CA LEU A 250 -12.60 -0.69 -20.58
C LEU A 250 -13.13 -0.75 -19.15
N MET A 251 -14.32 -1.29 -18.99
CA MET A 251 -14.86 -1.69 -17.69
C MET A 251 -15.64 -3.00 -17.80
N LEU A 252 -15.75 -3.72 -16.69
CA LEU A 252 -16.62 -4.86 -16.50
C LEU A 252 -17.18 -4.83 -15.08
N CYS A 253 -18.32 -5.48 -14.86
CA CYS A 253 -18.96 -5.56 -13.55
C CYS A 253 -19.78 -6.84 -13.44
N SER A 254 -20.11 -7.23 -12.22
CA SER A 254 -21.05 -8.32 -11.96
C SER A 254 -22.44 -7.96 -12.48
N ASP A 255 -23.19 -8.96 -12.93
CA ASP A 255 -24.51 -8.75 -13.51
C ASP A 255 -25.54 -8.19 -12.50
N ASN A 256 -25.29 -8.42 -11.20
CA ASN A 256 -26.15 -8.02 -10.09
C ASN A 256 -25.77 -6.67 -9.46
N VAL A 257 -24.68 -6.01 -9.87
CA VAL A 257 -24.13 -4.82 -9.19
C VAL A 257 -25.12 -3.67 -9.00
N VAL A 258 -26.04 -3.45 -9.91
CA VAL A 258 -27.09 -2.41 -9.77
C VAL A 258 -28.37 -2.98 -9.16
N SER A 259 -28.79 -4.17 -9.59
CA SER A 259 -30.04 -4.79 -9.15
C SER A 259 -30.00 -5.15 -7.67
N TYR A 260 -28.82 -5.56 -7.14
CA TYR A 260 -28.65 -5.81 -5.71
C TYR A 260 -28.85 -4.52 -4.89
N ALA A 261 -28.20 -3.41 -5.27
CA ALA A 261 -28.38 -2.14 -4.57
C ALA A 261 -29.83 -1.65 -4.59
N ARG A 262 -30.56 -1.84 -5.72
CA ARG A 262 -31.99 -1.51 -5.79
C ARG A 262 -32.84 -2.36 -4.86
N LYS A 263 -32.58 -3.67 -4.83
CA LYS A 263 -33.32 -4.60 -3.95
C LYS A 263 -33.13 -4.26 -2.48
N MET A 264 -31.93 -3.81 -2.11
CA MET A 264 -31.60 -3.39 -0.75
C MET A 264 -32.09 -1.97 -0.42
N GLY A 265 -32.67 -1.23 -1.37
CA GLY A 265 -33.12 0.15 -1.17
C GLY A 265 -31.99 1.19 -1.09
N TRP A 266 -30.79 0.86 -1.55
CA TRP A 266 -29.62 1.75 -1.51
C TRP A 266 -29.45 2.60 -2.76
N PHE A 267 -30.19 2.27 -3.80
CA PHE A 267 -30.19 3.02 -5.06
C PHE A 267 -31.56 3.00 -5.74
N GLU A 268 -32.01 4.17 -6.16
CA GLU A 268 -33.16 4.37 -7.03
C GLU A 268 -32.75 5.23 -8.22
N GLY A 269 -33.27 4.94 -9.41
CA GLY A 269 -32.99 5.75 -10.60
C GLY A 269 -32.49 4.94 -11.80
N LYS A 270 -31.90 5.62 -12.80
CA LYS A 270 -31.38 4.99 -14.01
C LYS A 270 -30.00 4.38 -13.76
N ASP A 271 -29.66 3.31 -14.44
CA ASP A 271 -28.33 2.66 -14.33
C ASP A 271 -27.17 3.62 -14.58
N ALA A 272 -27.36 4.58 -15.50
CA ALA A 272 -26.34 5.60 -15.79
C ALA A 272 -26.03 6.53 -14.60
N ASP A 273 -26.92 6.62 -13.62
CA ASP A 273 -26.73 7.42 -12.40
C ASP A 273 -26.16 6.61 -11.23
N PHE A 274 -26.04 5.29 -11.39
CA PHE A 274 -25.51 4.42 -10.36
C PHE A 274 -24.03 4.72 -10.07
N SER A 275 -23.70 4.89 -8.78
CA SER A 275 -22.35 5.07 -8.27
C SER A 275 -22.03 3.93 -7.31
N TYR A 276 -20.94 3.18 -7.57
CA TYR A 276 -20.56 2.04 -6.75
C TYR A 276 -20.25 2.47 -5.32
N ASN A 277 -19.34 3.45 -5.15
CA ASN A 277 -18.97 3.92 -3.82
C ASN A 277 -20.17 4.50 -3.05
N ALA A 278 -21.03 5.28 -3.70
CA ALA A 278 -22.18 5.87 -3.04
C ALA A 278 -23.20 4.82 -2.56
N ALA A 279 -23.34 3.71 -3.29
CA ALA A 279 -24.26 2.63 -2.94
C ALA A 279 -23.69 1.71 -1.85
N TYR A 280 -22.39 1.36 -1.95
CA TYR A 280 -21.80 0.28 -1.16
C TYR A 280 -20.82 0.74 -0.08
N ALA A 281 -20.12 1.85 -0.27
CA ALA A 281 -19.04 2.32 0.63
C ALA A 281 -18.91 3.85 0.58
N LYS A 282 -20.00 4.55 0.93
CA LYS A 282 -20.05 6.01 0.85
C LYS A 282 -18.97 6.63 1.74
N PRO A 283 -18.11 7.53 1.19
CA PRO A 283 -17.08 8.18 1.98
C PRO A 283 -17.68 9.03 3.10
N ASP A 284 -17.29 8.73 4.33
CA ASP A 284 -17.52 9.56 5.52
C ASP A 284 -16.29 10.45 5.80
N PHE A 285 -16.22 11.06 6.98
CA PHE A 285 -15.06 11.84 7.41
C PHE A 285 -13.78 10.98 7.42
N SER A 286 -13.84 9.78 7.96
CA SER A 286 -12.70 8.85 8.07
C SER A 286 -12.20 8.43 6.68
N GLY A 287 -13.12 8.04 5.79
CA GLY A 287 -12.81 7.70 4.40
C GLY A 287 -12.17 8.85 3.62
N ARG A 288 -12.54 10.10 3.90
CA ARG A 288 -11.90 11.26 3.29
C ARG A 288 -10.57 11.60 3.94
N ARG A 289 -10.55 11.82 5.25
CA ARG A 289 -9.38 12.34 5.95
C ARG A 289 -8.24 11.32 6.08
N TYR A 290 -8.54 10.09 6.47
CA TYR A 290 -7.49 9.08 6.63
C TYR A 290 -7.17 8.32 5.35
N CYS A 291 -8.07 8.31 4.37
CA CYS A 291 -7.95 7.51 3.17
C CYS A 291 -7.70 8.38 1.93
N GLU A 292 -8.68 9.18 1.52
CA GLU A 292 -8.57 10.00 0.31
C GLU A 292 -7.49 11.09 0.40
N ALA A 293 -7.10 11.57 1.60
CA ALA A 293 -5.97 12.48 1.75
C ALA A 293 -4.64 11.86 1.28
N ARG A 294 -4.44 10.53 1.43
CA ARG A 294 -3.26 9.82 0.91
C ARG A 294 -3.27 9.77 -0.62
N VAL A 295 -4.43 9.56 -1.22
CA VAL A 295 -4.62 9.64 -2.68
C VAL A 295 -4.39 11.06 -3.18
N TRP A 296 -4.93 12.07 -2.47
CA TRP A 296 -4.70 13.47 -2.77
C TRP A 296 -3.20 13.80 -2.78
N SER A 297 -2.46 13.37 -1.77
CA SER A 297 -1.02 13.61 -1.68
C SER A 297 -0.26 13.01 -2.85
N PHE A 298 -0.59 11.77 -3.24
CA PHE A 298 0.01 11.15 -4.41
C PHE A 298 -0.28 11.93 -5.70
N PHE A 299 -1.53 12.31 -5.95
CA PHE A 299 -1.90 13.07 -7.14
C PHE A 299 -1.28 14.47 -7.16
N ASN A 300 -1.24 15.14 -6.01
CA ASN A 300 -0.65 16.48 -5.88
C ASN A 300 0.83 16.53 -6.27
N ARG A 301 1.58 15.43 -6.11
CA ARG A 301 3.00 15.32 -6.53
C ARG A 301 3.18 15.35 -8.06
N PHE A 302 2.13 15.05 -8.81
CA PHE A 302 2.17 14.87 -10.26
C PHE A 302 1.16 15.73 -11.03
N ALA A 303 0.44 16.60 -10.36
CA ALA A 303 -0.42 17.63 -10.96
C ALA A 303 0.27 18.99 -10.91
N ASP A 304 -0.07 19.90 -11.82
CA ASP A 304 0.41 21.29 -11.77
C ASP A 304 -0.23 22.05 -10.60
N ASP A 305 -1.51 21.81 -10.37
CA ASP A 305 -2.28 22.29 -9.21
C ASP A 305 -3.38 21.28 -8.88
N PHE A 306 -3.43 20.83 -7.65
CA PHE A 306 -4.43 19.91 -7.14
C PHE A 306 -5.14 20.46 -5.89
N SER A 307 -4.97 21.75 -5.61
CA SER A 307 -5.50 22.44 -4.42
C SER A 307 -7.02 22.46 -4.35
N GLU A 308 -7.72 22.42 -5.49
CA GLU A 308 -9.19 22.40 -5.55
C GLU A 308 -9.80 21.18 -4.83
N TYR A 309 -9.03 20.10 -4.61
CA TYR A 309 -9.46 18.88 -3.95
C TYR A 309 -9.08 18.81 -2.45
N VAL A 310 -8.35 19.81 -1.94
CA VAL A 310 -8.00 19.89 -0.50
C VAL A 310 -9.26 19.86 0.39
N PRO A 311 -10.36 20.57 0.09
CA PRO A 311 -11.57 20.49 0.93
C PRO A 311 -12.17 19.09 1.00
N TYR A 312 -12.10 18.32 -0.09
CA TYR A 312 -12.56 16.92 -0.10
C TYR A 312 -11.65 16.03 0.75
N ALA A 313 -10.34 16.09 0.55
CA ALA A 313 -9.36 15.32 1.30
C ALA A 313 -9.32 15.71 2.80
N ALA A 314 -9.61 16.96 3.14
CA ALA A 314 -9.78 17.41 4.52
C ALA A 314 -10.99 16.78 5.21
N GLY A 315 -12.01 16.35 4.46
CA GLY A 315 -13.20 15.67 4.98
C GLY A 315 -14.22 16.58 5.68
N ILE A 316 -13.94 17.89 5.77
CA ILE A 316 -14.75 18.84 6.56
C ILE A 316 -15.92 19.38 5.73
N GLU A 317 -15.71 19.68 4.47
CA GLU A 317 -16.75 20.24 3.60
C GLU A 317 -17.64 19.16 3.01
N LYS A 318 -18.96 19.27 3.28
CA LYS A 318 -19.94 18.23 2.91
C LYS A 318 -20.06 18.03 1.40
N ASP A 319 -20.07 19.14 0.65
CA ASP A 319 -20.30 19.16 -0.80
C ASP A 319 -19.01 19.43 -1.61
N ALA A 320 -17.84 19.11 -1.01
CA ALA A 320 -16.56 19.25 -1.67
C ALA A 320 -16.49 18.38 -2.93
N LYS A 321 -15.80 18.90 -3.94
CA LYS A 321 -15.59 18.23 -5.23
C LYS A 321 -14.80 16.94 -5.03
N GLU A 322 -15.37 15.80 -5.42
CA GLU A 322 -14.71 14.50 -5.37
C GLU A 322 -13.52 14.45 -6.33
N MET A 323 -12.45 13.76 -5.90
CA MET A 323 -11.27 13.56 -6.76
C MET A 323 -11.57 12.60 -7.91
N PRO A 324 -10.90 12.77 -9.06
CA PRO A 324 -11.00 11.83 -10.17
C PRO A 324 -10.39 10.47 -9.78
N LEU A 325 -10.82 9.38 -10.44
CA LEU A 325 -10.28 8.04 -10.22
C LEU A 325 -8.79 7.92 -10.62
N TRP A 326 -8.36 8.70 -11.62
CA TRP A 326 -6.98 8.84 -12.08
C TRP A 326 -6.71 10.25 -12.58
N ILE A 327 -5.42 10.59 -12.71
CA ILE A 327 -4.97 11.82 -13.38
C ILE A 327 -3.92 11.47 -14.45
N ILE A 328 -3.72 12.40 -15.39
CA ILE A 328 -2.57 12.35 -16.29
C ILE A 328 -1.44 13.13 -15.61
N PRO A 329 -0.30 12.50 -15.30
CA PRO A 329 0.78 13.19 -14.62
C PRO A 329 1.43 14.26 -15.51
N ASN A 330 1.86 15.36 -14.90
CA ASN A 330 2.54 16.48 -15.57
C ASN A 330 3.98 16.16 -16.01
N LYS A 331 4.55 15.05 -15.51
CA LYS A 331 5.86 14.52 -15.88
C LYS A 331 5.83 13.00 -15.96
N LYS A 332 6.84 12.42 -16.61
CA LYS A 332 7.04 10.97 -16.56
C LYS A 332 7.46 10.55 -15.16
N VAL A 333 6.80 9.51 -14.64
CA VAL A 333 7.02 9.00 -13.29
C VAL A 333 8.20 8.03 -13.30
N THR A 334 9.20 8.30 -12.47
CA THR A 334 10.37 7.43 -12.28
C THR A 334 10.19 6.50 -11.08
N ILE A 335 11.01 5.47 -10.97
CA ILE A 335 11.05 4.61 -9.77
C ILE A 335 11.39 5.42 -8.51
N GLN A 336 12.21 6.48 -8.63
CA GLN A 336 12.54 7.33 -7.49
C GLN A 336 11.35 8.18 -7.06
N ASP A 337 10.57 8.73 -8.00
CA ASP A 337 9.33 9.45 -7.68
C ASP A 337 8.34 8.55 -6.91
N ILE A 338 8.28 7.25 -7.26
CA ILE A 338 7.42 6.28 -6.57
C ILE A 338 7.95 5.99 -5.16
N ARG A 339 9.27 5.76 -5.00
CA ARG A 339 9.89 5.60 -3.67
C ARG A 339 9.60 6.80 -2.76
N ASP A 340 9.73 8.02 -3.30
CA ASP A 340 9.47 9.24 -2.56
C ASP A 340 7.98 9.38 -2.18
N ALA A 341 7.06 8.94 -3.06
CA ALA A 341 5.63 8.91 -2.75
C ALA A 341 5.28 7.87 -1.68
N MET A 342 5.94 6.68 -1.69
CA MET A 342 5.75 5.65 -0.67
C MET A 342 6.26 6.07 0.72
N ARG A 343 7.08 7.12 0.80
CA ARG A 343 7.73 7.66 2.00
C ARG A 343 7.10 8.96 2.51
N ASP A 344 5.97 9.34 1.96
CA ASP A 344 5.33 10.63 2.18
C ASP A 344 4.64 10.75 3.55
N HIS A 345 4.84 11.91 4.20
CA HIS A 345 4.14 12.32 5.42
C HIS A 345 3.44 13.66 5.23
N TYR A 346 3.01 13.95 3.98
CA TYR A 346 2.37 15.21 3.60
C TYR A 346 3.29 16.45 3.67
N GLU A 347 4.62 16.27 3.61
CA GLU A 347 5.58 17.37 3.75
C GLU A 347 5.29 18.52 2.76
N GLY A 348 5.24 19.74 3.28
CA GLY A 348 4.96 20.95 2.49
C GLY A 348 3.50 21.12 2.04
N THR A 349 2.56 20.32 2.56
CA THR A 349 1.14 20.40 2.24
C THR A 349 0.32 20.91 3.44
N PRO A 350 -0.98 21.22 3.26
CA PRO A 350 -1.87 21.57 4.39
C PRO A 350 -2.05 20.45 5.43
N PHE A 351 -1.66 19.21 5.12
CA PHE A 351 -1.77 18.04 5.98
C PHE A 351 -0.44 17.67 6.67
N ALA A 352 0.62 18.44 6.47
CA ALA A 352 1.95 18.14 7.00
C ALA A 352 1.95 18.01 8.53
N LEU A 353 2.64 16.95 8.99
CA LEU A 353 2.69 16.54 10.40
C LEU A 353 3.88 17.15 11.16
N ASP A 354 4.78 17.78 10.45
CA ASP A 354 6.02 18.40 10.94
C ASP A 354 6.00 19.94 10.87
N GLN A 355 4.81 20.54 10.67
CA GLN A 355 4.68 21.98 10.53
C GLN A 355 5.08 22.70 11.82
N LYS A 356 5.59 23.93 11.64
CA LYS A 356 5.90 24.84 12.75
C LYS A 356 4.67 25.05 13.63
N GLY A 357 4.79 24.63 14.89
CA GLY A 357 3.70 24.69 15.87
C GLY A 357 2.90 23.38 16.02
N ASP A 358 3.17 22.36 15.20
CA ASP A 358 2.61 21.04 15.43
C ASP A 358 3.37 20.31 16.55
N ILE A 359 2.86 20.43 17.76
CA ILE A 359 3.43 19.78 18.95
C ILE A 359 3.15 18.28 19.00
N GLY A 360 2.23 17.78 18.17
CA GLY A 360 1.89 16.35 18.11
C GLY A 360 3.06 15.46 17.72
N GLY A 361 4.07 15.99 17.02
CA GLY A 361 5.35 15.34 16.75
C GLY A 361 6.33 15.31 17.93
N GLY A 362 6.02 15.97 19.03
CA GLY A 362 6.86 16.04 20.22
C GLY A 362 8.17 16.80 20.01
N ILE A 363 9.08 16.61 20.95
CA ILE A 363 10.39 17.29 20.99
C ILE A 363 11.27 17.04 19.75
N PHE A 364 11.11 15.86 19.10
CA PHE A 364 11.90 15.44 17.95
C PHE A 364 11.13 15.44 16.63
N GLN A 365 10.01 16.17 16.57
CA GLN A 365 9.23 16.41 15.34
C GLN A 365 8.93 15.12 14.57
N MET A 366 8.47 14.09 15.28
CA MET A 366 8.14 12.81 14.70
C MET A 366 6.88 12.94 13.81
N PRO A 367 6.94 12.62 12.50
CA PRO A 367 5.79 12.75 11.59
C PRO A 367 4.83 11.56 11.66
N TYR A 368 4.91 10.78 12.71
CA TYR A 368 4.09 9.60 12.97
C TYR A 368 3.18 9.89 14.17
N ARG A 369 1.96 9.36 14.10
CA ARG A 369 0.99 9.52 15.19
C ARG A 369 0.69 8.18 15.84
N PRO A 370 0.55 8.14 17.18
CA PRO A 370 0.20 6.92 17.89
C PRO A 370 -1.23 6.48 17.54
N SER A 371 -1.45 5.15 17.59
CA SER A 371 -2.80 4.58 17.52
C SER A 371 -3.45 4.60 18.92
N PRO A 372 -4.79 4.80 19.01
CA PRO A 372 -5.73 5.08 17.91
C PRO A 372 -5.58 6.49 17.35
N LEU A 373 -6.00 6.69 16.09
CA LEU A 373 -5.92 8.00 15.42
C LEU A 373 -7.02 8.98 15.85
N SER A 374 -7.96 8.57 16.69
CA SER A 374 -8.92 9.46 17.36
C SER A 374 -8.71 9.42 18.86
N PHE A 375 -8.98 10.54 19.53
CA PHE A 375 -8.88 10.68 20.97
C PHE A 375 -9.93 11.68 21.47
N LYS A 376 -10.27 11.62 22.77
CA LYS A 376 -11.24 12.52 23.40
C LYS A 376 -10.56 13.41 24.44
N VAL A 377 -10.97 14.68 24.43
CA VAL A 377 -10.65 15.65 25.49
C VAL A 377 -11.95 16.34 25.87
N ASP A 378 -12.32 16.35 27.16
CA ASP A 378 -13.56 16.92 27.69
C ASP A 378 -14.81 16.47 26.91
N ASP A 379 -14.88 15.16 26.62
CA ASP A 379 -15.93 14.48 25.83
C ASP A 379 -16.05 14.91 24.35
N VAL A 380 -15.15 15.77 23.87
CA VAL A 380 -15.04 16.15 22.45
C VAL A 380 -14.05 15.24 21.76
N GLU A 381 -14.46 14.68 20.62
CA GLU A 381 -13.64 13.79 19.82
C GLU A 381 -12.75 14.60 18.85
N TYR A 382 -11.47 14.25 18.81
CA TYR A 382 -10.45 14.81 17.95
C TYR A 382 -9.80 13.69 17.14
N PHE A 383 -9.14 14.05 16.04
CA PHE A 383 -8.42 13.10 15.19
C PHE A 383 -6.94 13.45 15.06
N ASN A 384 -6.14 12.45 14.69
CA ASN A 384 -4.75 12.60 14.23
C ASN A 384 -4.65 12.31 12.74
N GLU A 385 -3.54 12.72 12.13
CA GLU A 385 -3.25 12.44 10.74
C GLU A 385 -2.78 11.01 10.52
N ARG A 386 -3.01 10.51 9.29
CA ARG A 386 -2.49 9.25 8.81
C ARG A 386 -1.84 9.43 7.45
N PRO A 387 -0.51 9.49 7.38
CA PRO A 387 0.23 9.63 6.11
C PRO A 387 0.34 8.31 5.35
N ILE A 388 0.94 8.37 4.15
CA ILE A 388 1.24 7.19 3.31
C ILE A 388 2.29 6.31 3.98
N SER A 389 3.39 6.90 4.47
CA SER A 389 4.40 6.20 5.26
C SER A 389 4.02 6.25 6.73
N THR A 390 3.92 5.10 7.37
CA THR A 390 3.44 4.99 8.75
C THR A 390 4.11 3.84 9.49
N GLN A 391 4.25 3.98 10.81
CA GLN A 391 4.84 2.95 11.68
C GLN A 391 4.02 1.66 11.78
N GLN A 392 2.82 1.64 11.24
CA GLN A 392 1.98 0.44 11.21
C GLN A 392 2.22 -0.43 9.97
N THR A 393 3.06 0.02 9.04
CA THR A 393 3.40 -0.75 7.84
C THR A 393 4.27 -1.95 8.22
N ALA A 394 3.79 -3.16 7.95
CA ALA A 394 4.55 -4.40 8.18
C ALA A 394 5.56 -4.65 7.05
N TRP A 395 5.17 -4.35 5.82
CA TRP A 395 6.01 -4.46 4.63
C TRP A 395 5.46 -3.60 3.50
N SER A 396 6.33 -3.30 2.55
CA SER A 396 5.94 -2.53 1.38
C SER A 396 6.66 -3.03 0.13
N PHE A 397 6.05 -2.81 -1.04
CA PHE A 397 6.70 -3.12 -2.30
C PHE A 397 6.41 -2.10 -3.41
N ILE A 398 7.28 -2.11 -4.41
CA ILE A 398 7.08 -1.48 -5.71
C ILE A 398 7.32 -2.56 -6.77
N SER A 399 6.28 -3.00 -7.46
CA SER A 399 6.42 -3.93 -8.59
C SER A 399 6.61 -3.15 -9.88
N GLN A 400 7.74 -3.39 -10.55
CA GLN A 400 8.13 -2.79 -11.84
C GLN A 400 8.02 -3.87 -12.92
N MET A 401 7.05 -3.75 -13.82
CA MET A 401 6.74 -4.73 -14.85
C MET A 401 7.02 -4.15 -16.24
N ARG A 402 7.86 -4.83 -17.05
CA ARG A 402 8.38 -4.31 -18.32
C ARG A 402 8.17 -5.30 -19.46
N SER A 403 7.34 -4.94 -20.43
CA SER A 403 7.08 -5.74 -21.63
C SER A 403 8.22 -5.70 -22.65
N SER A 404 9.17 -4.78 -22.52
CA SER A 404 10.35 -4.66 -23.37
C SER A 404 11.44 -5.71 -23.08
N LEU A 405 11.32 -6.45 -21.98
CA LEU A 405 12.29 -7.43 -21.52
C LEU A 405 11.69 -8.84 -21.51
N PRO A 406 12.52 -9.89 -21.63
CA PRO A 406 12.07 -11.27 -21.46
C PRO A 406 11.36 -11.47 -20.12
N ARG A 407 10.46 -12.44 -20.06
CA ARG A 407 9.65 -12.76 -18.88
C ARG A 407 10.48 -12.86 -17.60
N GLU A 408 11.61 -13.53 -17.67
CA GLU A 408 12.49 -13.80 -16.51
C GLU A 408 13.17 -12.52 -15.97
N VAL A 409 13.32 -11.50 -16.81
CA VAL A 409 14.04 -10.26 -16.47
C VAL A 409 13.07 -9.09 -16.25
N GLY A 410 11.88 -9.16 -16.86
CA GLY A 410 10.98 -8.02 -17.01
C GLY A 410 10.37 -7.50 -15.70
N ALA A 411 10.15 -8.36 -14.69
CA ALA A 411 9.55 -7.94 -13.42
C ALA A 411 10.58 -7.88 -12.30
N CYS A 412 10.79 -6.69 -11.75
CA CYS A 412 11.54 -6.46 -10.53
C CYS A 412 10.56 -6.05 -9.41
N PHE A 413 10.49 -6.84 -8.37
CA PHE A 413 9.70 -6.62 -7.16
C PHE A 413 10.61 -6.03 -6.09
N TRP A 414 10.53 -4.72 -5.92
CA TRP A 414 11.31 -3.98 -4.93
C TRP A 414 10.64 -4.12 -3.56
N PHE A 415 11.28 -4.83 -2.65
CA PHE A 415 10.70 -5.22 -1.38
C PHE A 415 11.36 -4.55 -0.18
N GLY A 416 10.57 -4.11 0.80
CA GLY A 416 11.01 -3.59 2.09
C GLY A 416 10.17 -4.17 3.22
N ASN A 417 10.79 -4.71 4.25
CA ASN A 417 10.12 -5.01 5.52
C ASN A 417 10.06 -3.74 6.37
N ASP A 418 8.90 -3.50 6.99
CA ASP A 418 8.63 -2.33 7.83
C ASP A 418 8.27 -1.07 7.01
N ASP A 419 8.14 0.07 7.64
CA ASP A 419 7.79 1.38 7.09
C ASP A 419 8.68 1.79 5.91
N GLY A 420 8.07 2.13 4.77
CA GLY A 420 8.76 2.49 3.54
C GLY A 420 9.77 3.63 3.68
N ASN A 421 9.54 4.57 4.62
CA ASN A 421 10.50 5.64 4.90
C ASN A 421 11.72 5.16 5.73
N MET A 422 11.57 4.05 6.43
CA MET A 422 12.61 3.51 7.31
C MET A 422 13.45 2.41 6.66
N VAL A 423 13.14 1.99 5.42
CA VAL A 423 13.81 0.86 4.75
C VAL A 423 14.26 1.19 3.34
N ALA A 424 15.28 0.46 2.84
CA ALA A 424 15.66 0.44 1.44
C ALA A 424 14.86 -0.63 0.70
N TYR A 425 14.40 -0.31 -0.52
CA TYR A 425 13.69 -1.26 -1.38
C TYR A 425 14.66 -2.21 -2.09
N THR A 426 14.76 -3.43 -1.59
CA THR A 426 15.69 -4.46 -2.09
C THR A 426 15.14 -5.14 -3.34
N PRO A 427 15.93 -5.28 -4.44
CA PRO A 427 15.43 -5.85 -5.69
C PRO A 427 15.27 -7.37 -5.63
N MET A 428 14.02 -7.84 -5.80
CA MET A 428 13.65 -9.24 -5.98
C MET A 428 13.05 -9.40 -7.38
N TYR A 429 13.54 -10.34 -8.19
CA TYR A 429 12.92 -10.63 -9.47
C TYR A 429 11.77 -11.63 -9.29
N SER A 430 10.65 -11.44 -9.97
CA SER A 430 9.46 -12.32 -9.80
C SER A 430 9.68 -13.76 -10.29
N CYS A 431 10.75 -14.01 -11.04
CA CYS A 431 11.13 -15.33 -11.54
C CYS A 431 12.02 -16.14 -10.58
N ILE A 432 12.50 -15.57 -9.47
CA ILE A 432 13.45 -16.25 -8.58
C ILE A 432 12.84 -17.51 -7.95
N THR A 433 13.67 -18.52 -7.73
CA THR A 433 13.21 -19.83 -7.22
C THR A 433 13.40 -20.01 -5.72
N ARG A 434 13.93 -19.01 -5.04
CA ARG A 434 14.02 -18.92 -3.58
C ARG A 434 14.15 -17.45 -3.18
N VAL A 435 13.66 -17.12 -2.01
CA VAL A 435 13.82 -15.79 -1.38
C VAL A 435 15.09 -15.77 -0.52
N PRO A 436 15.68 -14.57 -0.25
CA PRO A 436 16.72 -14.45 0.77
C PRO A 436 16.26 -15.00 2.12
N LYS A 437 17.14 -15.69 2.83
CA LYS A 437 16.79 -16.27 4.14
C LYS A 437 16.29 -15.19 5.12
N CYS A 438 16.90 -14.01 5.09
CA CYS A 438 16.51 -12.90 5.96
C CYS A 438 15.09 -12.36 5.71
N PHE A 439 14.52 -12.58 4.54
CA PHE A 439 13.14 -12.22 4.22
C PHE A 439 12.15 -13.37 4.39
N SER A 440 12.61 -14.58 4.69
CA SER A 440 11.72 -15.72 4.96
C SER A 440 11.16 -15.66 6.39
N GLY A 441 10.14 -16.49 6.67
CA GLY A 441 9.62 -16.68 8.04
C GLY A 441 10.46 -17.64 8.89
N GLU A 442 11.63 -18.09 8.43
CA GLU A 442 12.42 -19.08 9.15
C GLU A 442 13.05 -18.49 10.43
N GLY A 443 12.67 -19.06 11.58
CA GLY A 443 13.23 -18.70 12.88
C GLY A 443 12.72 -17.39 13.48
N ALA A 444 11.64 -16.82 12.93
CA ALA A 444 11.00 -15.61 13.44
C ALA A 444 9.48 -15.64 13.19
N ASP A 445 8.72 -14.99 14.04
CA ASP A 445 7.28 -14.76 13.92
C ASP A 445 6.87 -13.49 14.68
N ASP A 446 5.56 -13.23 14.86
CA ASP A 446 5.03 -12.03 15.52
C ASP A 446 5.56 -11.81 16.94
N VAL A 447 6.00 -12.85 17.62
CA VAL A 447 6.44 -12.83 19.03
C VAL A 447 7.85 -13.38 19.23
N THR A 448 8.52 -13.78 18.15
CA THR A 448 9.88 -14.36 18.17
C THR A 448 10.85 -13.47 17.40
N PHE A 449 11.68 -12.71 18.14
CA PHE A 449 12.72 -11.86 17.56
C PHE A 449 13.89 -12.68 17.01
N SER A 450 14.43 -12.29 15.85
CA SER A 450 15.68 -12.85 15.31
C SER A 450 16.52 -11.75 14.64
N MET A 451 17.83 -11.73 14.94
CA MET A 451 18.79 -10.88 14.26
C MET A 451 19.06 -11.30 12.80
N ASP A 452 18.71 -12.53 12.44
CA ASP A 452 18.85 -13.04 11.08
C ASP A 452 17.62 -12.73 10.19
N ASN A 453 16.58 -12.12 10.78
CA ASN A 453 15.35 -11.78 10.09
C ASN A 453 15.25 -10.27 9.82
N ALA A 454 15.00 -9.90 8.57
CA ALA A 454 14.99 -8.51 8.13
C ALA A 454 13.84 -7.71 8.74
N TYR A 455 12.63 -8.29 8.91
CA TYR A 455 11.52 -7.61 9.56
C TYR A 455 11.94 -7.11 10.95
N TRP A 456 12.47 -7.99 11.81
CA TRP A 456 12.85 -7.61 13.17
C TRP A 456 14.01 -6.63 13.24
N VAL A 457 15.01 -6.78 12.37
CA VAL A 457 16.15 -5.84 12.32
C VAL A 457 15.70 -4.47 11.82
N CYS A 458 14.86 -4.40 10.78
CA CYS A 458 14.30 -3.13 10.29
C CYS A 458 13.41 -2.49 11.35
N ASN A 459 12.49 -3.23 11.94
CA ASN A 459 11.59 -2.75 12.97
C ASN A 459 12.34 -2.26 14.22
N TRP A 460 13.41 -2.95 14.63
CA TRP A 460 14.28 -2.47 15.71
C TRP A 460 14.91 -1.11 15.39
N VAL A 461 15.45 -0.94 14.17
CA VAL A 461 16.04 0.34 13.73
C VAL A 461 14.97 1.45 13.72
N SER A 462 13.81 1.18 13.13
CA SER A 462 12.70 2.14 13.05
C SER A 462 12.24 2.58 14.44
N ASN A 463 12.06 1.65 15.36
CA ASN A 463 11.65 1.94 16.75
C ASN A 463 12.71 2.67 17.56
N MET A 464 14.00 2.61 17.20
CA MET A 464 15.02 3.51 17.76
C MET A 464 14.89 4.93 17.21
N VAL A 465 14.53 5.07 15.93
CA VAL A 465 14.47 6.35 15.21
C VAL A 465 13.21 7.13 15.54
N TYR A 466 12.03 6.50 15.60
CA TYR A 466 10.75 7.17 15.83
C TYR A 466 10.78 8.16 17.01
N PRO A 467 11.17 7.79 18.24
CA PRO A 467 11.14 8.69 19.37
C PRO A 467 12.16 9.85 19.28
N ARG A 468 13.09 9.80 18.33
CA ARG A 468 14.17 10.78 18.13
C ARG A 468 14.33 11.16 16.66
N TYR A 469 13.21 11.27 15.96
CA TYR A 469 13.15 11.32 14.51
C TYR A 469 14.06 12.39 13.90
N SER A 470 13.87 13.67 14.24
CA SER A 470 14.68 14.77 13.68
C SER A 470 16.17 14.66 13.99
N MET A 471 16.54 13.93 15.05
CA MET A 471 17.94 13.71 15.43
C MET A 471 18.56 12.50 14.73
N MET A 472 17.82 11.37 14.61
CA MET A 472 18.38 10.09 14.16
C MET A 472 18.09 9.79 12.70
N PHE A 473 16.92 10.20 12.18
CA PHE A 473 16.51 9.92 10.83
C PHE A 473 17.51 10.35 9.73
N PRO A 474 18.21 11.51 9.83
CA PRO A 474 19.23 11.86 8.83
C PRO A 474 20.29 10.78 8.63
N SER A 475 20.74 10.12 9.71
CA SER A 475 21.72 9.02 9.62
C SER A 475 21.15 7.74 9.02
N LEU A 476 19.89 7.42 9.28
CA LEU A 476 19.20 6.32 8.61
C LEU A 476 19.01 6.63 7.13
N LYS A 477 18.52 7.83 6.81
CA LYS A 477 18.26 8.28 5.45
C LYS A 477 19.49 8.17 4.55
N GLU A 478 20.66 8.55 5.06
CA GLU A 478 21.93 8.44 4.34
C GLU A 478 22.24 6.99 3.91
N VAL A 479 22.07 6.04 4.82
CA VAL A 479 22.29 4.61 4.53
C VAL A 479 21.24 4.07 3.57
N ARG A 480 19.97 4.40 3.79
CA ARG A 480 18.85 4.01 2.94
C ARG A 480 19.03 4.49 1.50
N ASP A 481 19.27 5.80 1.34
CA ASP A 481 19.39 6.43 0.02
C ASP A 481 20.65 5.92 -0.72
N SER A 482 21.74 5.63 0.00
CA SER A 482 22.93 5.00 -0.57
C SER A 482 22.65 3.60 -1.14
N LEU A 483 21.86 2.79 -0.44
CA LEU A 483 21.45 1.47 -0.94
C LEU A 483 20.51 1.59 -2.14
N ASP A 484 19.51 2.46 -2.07
CA ASP A 484 18.59 2.70 -3.19
C ASP A 484 19.34 3.16 -4.46
N ALA A 485 20.31 4.07 -4.31
CA ALA A 485 21.16 4.52 -5.42
C ALA A 485 22.03 3.39 -5.99
N SER A 486 22.64 2.58 -5.10
CA SER A 486 23.41 1.41 -5.51
C SER A 486 22.56 0.40 -6.28
N TYR A 487 21.35 0.12 -5.82
CA TYR A 487 20.45 -0.80 -6.50
C TYR A 487 19.98 -0.26 -7.86
N ALA A 488 19.68 1.04 -7.96
CA ALA A 488 19.32 1.68 -9.23
C ALA A 488 20.47 1.63 -10.25
N GLN A 489 21.73 1.79 -9.81
CA GLN A 489 22.91 1.68 -10.66
C GLN A 489 23.14 0.22 -11.12
N LEU A 490 22.97 -0.76 -10.22
CA LEU A 490 23.28 -2.16 -10.49
C LEU A 490 22.19 -2.89 -11.29
N GLN A 491 20.95 -2.40 -11.28
CA GLN A 491 19.85 -3.03 -12.00
C GLN A 491 20.12 -3.22 -13.49
N PRO A 492 20.48 -2.18 -14.27
CA PRO A 492 20.77 -2.36 -15.70
C PRO A 492 21.99 -3.27 -15.96
N GLU A 493 22.96 -3.29 -15.06
CA GLU A 493 24.15 -4.15 -15.20
C GLU A 493 23.80 -5.64 -15.05
N ILE A 494 23.00 -6.01 -14.03
CA ILE A 494 22.61 -7.41 -13.83
C ILE A 494 21.64 -7.88 -14.90
N GLU A 495 20.75 -7.00 -15.37
CA GLU A 495 19.82 -7.28 -16.45
C GLU A 495 20.56 -7.50 -17.78
N ALA A 496 21.57 -6.66 -18.10
CA ALA A 496 22.43 -6.87 -19.26
C ALA A 496 23.17 -8.22 -19.20
N LYS A 497 23.66 -8.61 -18.02
CA LYS A 497 24.28 -9.94 -17.81
C LYS A 497 23.27 -11.08 -18.00
N ALA A 498 22.04 -10.91 -17.54
CA ALA A 498 20.99 -11.90 -17.74
C ALA A 498 20.62 -12.05 -19.21
N LEU A 499 20.51 -10.94 -19.95
CA LEU A 499 20.07 -10.94 -21.35
C LEU A 499 21.02 -11.64 -22.31
N VAL A 500 22.32 -11.76 -21.99
CA VAL A 500 23.29 -12.48 -22.82
C VAL A 500 23.32 -13.99 -22.52
N LEU A 501 22.64 -14.45 -21.47
CA LEU A 501 22.56 -15.88 -21.15
C LEU A 501 21.60 -16.59 -22.12
N PRO A 502 21.97 -17.80 -22.61
CA PRO A 502 21.22 -18.46 -23.67
C PRO A 502 19.87 -19.03 -23.22
N THR A 503 19.75 -19.46 -21.96
CA THR A 503 18.54 -20.14 -21.49
C THR A 503 17.79 -19.35 -20.40
N ALA A 504 16.49 -19.62 -20.26
CA ALA A 504 15.66 -19.06 -19.20
C ALA A 504 16.16 -19.50 -17.81
N GLU A 505 16.56 -20.77 -17.68
CA GLU A 505 17.05 -21.35 -16.44
C GLU A 505 18.33 -20.65 -15.95
N GLU A 506 19.26 -20.31 -16.83
CA GLU A 506 20.48 -19.58 -16.49
C GLU A 506 20.17 -18.14 -16.05
N ARG A 507 19.21 -17.47 -16.72
CA ARG A 507 18.73 -16.13 -16.31
C ARG A 507 18.10 -16.16 -14.94
N ILE A 508 17.20 -17.11 -14.69
CA ILE A 508 16.52 -17.31 -13.40
C ILE A 508 17.55 -17.58 -12.30
N LYS A 509 18.53 -18.46 -12.57
CA LYS A 509 19.59 -18.76 -11.60
C LYS A 509 20.41 -17.52 -11.24
N LEU A 510 20.85 -16.75 -12.24
CA LEU A 510 21.60 -15.51 -12.05
C LEU A 510 20.82 -14.50 -11.20
N LEU A 511 19.54 -14.29 -11.53
CA LEU A 511 18.67 -13.33 -10.85
C LEU A 511 18.28 -13.81 -9.44
N THR A 512 18.16 -15.11 -9.23
CA THR A 512 17.96 -15.70 -7.89
C THR A 512 19.17 -15.45 -7.00
N ASP A 513 20.36 -15.76 -7.49
CA ASP A 513 21.61 -15.56 -6.73
C ASP A 513 21.85 -14.07 -6.44
N TYR A 514 21.55 -13.19 -7.41
CA TYR A 514 21.64 -11.73 -7.22
C TYR A 514 20.65 -11.23 -6.15
N SER A 515 19.37 -11.58 -6.23
CA SER A 515 18.33 -11.14 -5.29
C SER A 515 18.66 -11.62 -3.87
N CYS A 516 19.08 -12.88 -3.70
CA CYS A 516 19.48 -13.39 -2.40
C CYS A 516 20.70 -12.64 -1.83
N LYS A 517 21.71 -12.40 -2.65
CA LYS A 517 22.89 -11.63 -2.24
C LYS A 517 22.51 -10.20 -1.82
N LYS A 518 21.55 -9.54 -2.51
CA LYS A 518 21.10 -8.19 -2.14
C LYS A 518 20.32 -8.18 -0.83
N GLY A 519 19.53 -9.21 -0.54
CA GLY A 519 18.91 -9.38 0.78
C GLY A 519 19.93 -9.53 1.90
N ASP A 520 20.95 -10.38 1.70
CA ASP A 520 22.03 -10.59 2.69
C ASP A 520 22.85 -9.30 2.92
N GLU A 521 23.16 -8.55 1.86
CA GLU A 521 23.84 -7.25 1.96
C GLU A 521 22.99 -6.21 2.71
N MET A 522 21.68 -6.17 2.45
CA MET A 522 20.76 -5.25 3.09
C MET A 522 20.68 -5.50 4.62
N ILE A 523 20.42 -6.73 5.05
CA ILE A 523 20.31 -7.01 6.48
C ILE A 523 21.63 -6.75 7.22
N ALA A 524 22.76 -7.11 6.65
CA ALA A 524 24.07 -6.82 7.22
C ALA A 524 24.29 -5.31 7.39
N ARG A 525 23.88 -4.52 6.39
CA ARG A 525 23.98 -3.06 6.45
C ARG A 525 23.05 -2.45 7.49
N TRP A 526 21.84 -3.00 7.67
CA TRP A 526 20.89 -2.55 8.69
C TRP A 526 21.35 -2.89 10.11
N GLN A 527 21.93 -4.07 10.34
CA GLN A 527 22.55 -4.42 11.62
C GLN A 527 23.68 -3.44 11.98
N GLN A 528 24.55 -3.11 11.01
CA GLN A 528 25.60 -2.11 11.22
C GLN A 528 25.03 -0.73 11.53
N LEU A 529 23.94 -0.35 10.84
CA LEU A 529 23.23 0.91 11.11
C LEU A 529 22.68 0.92 12.56
N ALA A 530 22.06 -0.16 13.02
CA ALA A 530 21.57 -0.26 14.39
C ALA A 530 22.69 -0.02 15.43
N PHE A 531 23.83 -0.66 15.25
CA PHE A 531 25.00 -0.45 16.13
C PHE A 531 25.56 0.97 16.04
N PHE A 532 25.60 1.54 14.85
CA PHE A 532 26.02 2.92 14.66
C PHE A 532 25.09 3.91 15.38
N LEU A 533 23.77 3.75 15.21
CA LEU A 533 22.77 4.61 15.81
C LEU A 533 22.82 4.58 17.35
N ILE A 534 22.91 3.39 17.95
CA ILE A 534 22.98 3.27 19.41
C ILE A 534 24.26 3.93 19.97
N VAL A 535 25.41 3.82 19.27
CA VAL A 535 26.64 4.48 19.70
C VAL A 535 26.57 5.98 19.50
N LYS A 536 26.06 6.46 18.36
CA LYS A 536 26.05 7.89 18.00
C LYS A 536 25.13 8.72 18.91
N TYR A 537 23.98 8.13 19.29
CA TYR A 537 22.86 8.86 19.89
C TYR A 537 22.47 8.39 21.31
N ASN A 538 23.31 7.58 22.00
CA ASN A 538 22.97 7.19 23.36
C ASN A 538 22.85 8.41 24.28
N ASP A 539 21.99 8.31 25.30
CA ASP A 539 21.74 9.33 26.33
C ASP A 539 21.27 10.70 25.77
N ILE A 540 20.63 10.71 24.60
CA ILE A 540 20.11 11.92 23.94
C ILE A 540 21.21 12.97 23.67
N VAL A 541 22.42 12.52 23.38
CA VAL A 541 23.53 13.36 22.92
C VAL A 541 23.93 12.91 21.52
N VAL A 542 24.75 13.70 20.84
CA VAL A 542 25.30 13.34 19.53
C VAL A 542 26.82 13.23 19.65
N LYS A 543 27.35 12.04 19.38
CA LYS A 543 28.80 11.85 19.24
C LYS A 543 29.22 12.29 17.84
N PRO A 544 30.18 13.21 17.70
CA PRO A 544 30.60 13.72 16.40
C PRO A 544 31.32 12.67 15.58
N THR A 545 31.10 12.72 14.26
CA THR A 545 31.78 11.89 13.26
C THR A 545 32.49 12.77 12.24
N ASP A 546 33.47 12.21 11.54
CA ASP A 546 34.06 12.83 10.35
C ASP A 546 33.15 12.66 9.11
N GLU A 547 33.59 13.15 7.95
CA GLU A 547 32.87 13.06 6.67
C GLU A 547 32.68 11.62 6.18
N GLN A 548 33.49 10.68 6.69
CA GLN A 548 33.40 9.26 6.40
C GLN A 548 32.54 8.49 7.42
N GLY A 549 31.88 9.19 8.35
CA GLY A 549 31.05 8.60 9.40
C GLY A 549 31.81 7.95 10.57
N ARG A 550 33.14 8.10 10.66
CA ARG A 550 33.95 7.55 11.74
C ARG A 550 33.89 8.45 12.98
N PHE A 551 33.72 7.87 14.16
CA PHE A 551 33.65 8.62 15.41
C PHE A 551 34.95 9.39 15.70
N LEU A 552 34.81 10.69 15.97
CA LEU A 552 35.95 11.52 16.34
C LEU A 552 36.48 11.12 17.71
N ARG A 553 37.82 11.23 17.87
CA ARG A 553 38.53 10.97 19.13
C ARG A 553 39.28 12.21 19.59
N ASN A 554 39.43 12.34 20.89
CA ASN A 554 40.30 13.33 21.45
C ASN A 554 41.78 12.92 21.32
N LYS A 555 42.69 13.83 21.68
CA LYS A 555 44.16 13.59 21.58
C LYS A 555 44.69 12.42 22.42
N PHE A 556 43.89 11.88 23.32
CA PHE A 556 44.24 10.76 24.20
C PHE A 556 43.59 9.44 23.74
N GLY A 557 42.90 9.41 22.60
CA GLY A 557 42.25 8.21 22.05
C GLY A 557 40.82 7.96 22.58
N GLY A 558 40.36 8.69 23.56
CA GLY A 558 38.96 8.67 24.01
C GLY A 558 38.01 9.36 23.03
N GLY A 559 36.69 9.20 23.20
CA GLY A 559 35.69 9.88 22.36
C GLY A 559 35.84 11.42 22.44
N ALA A 560 35.54 12.09 21.33
CA ALA A 560 35.48 13.57 21.32
C ALA A 560 34.31 14.08 22.18
N LYS A 561 34.30 15.37 22.49
CA LYS A 561 33.21 16.03 23.27
C LYS A 561 31.89 15.87 22.54
N VAL A 562 30.89 15.36 23.24
CA VAL A 562 29.51 15.17 22.70
C VAL A 562 28.80 16.51 22.50
N VAL A 563 27.92 16.56 21.51
CA VAL A 563 26.97 17.66 21.32
C VAL A 563 25.69 17.36 22.12
N ARG A 564 25.14 18.37 22.78
CA ARG A 564 23.86 18.30 23.48
C ARG A 564 22.86 19.19 22.75
N PRO A 565 21.91 18.64 21.98
CA PRO A 565 21.02 19.42 21.12
C PRO A 565 20.02 20.28 21.90
N GLY A 566 19.62 19.87 23.10
CA GLY A 566 18.59 20.56 23.88
C GLY A 566 17.21 20.45 23.26
N PHE A 567 16.31 21.37 23.60
CA PHE A 567 14.98 21.48 23.04
C PHE A 567 14.98 22.33 21.76
N PRO A 568 14.25 21.95 20.71
CA PRO A 568 13.91 22.87 19.62
C PRO A 568 13.12 24.08 20.16
N ASP A 569 13.31 25.26 19.55
CA ASP A 569 12.68 26.50 20.00
C ASP A 569 11.16 26.42 20.13
N ALA A 570 10.49 25.78 19.18
CA ALA A 570 9.03 25.60 19.17
C ALA A 570 8.56 24.83 20.41
N TYR A 571 9.24 23.73 20.72
CA TYR A 571 8.92 22.92 21.90
C TYR A 571 9.26 23.65 23.21
N ALA A 572 10.38 24.37 23.26
CA ALA A 572 10.75 25.17 24.43
C ALA A 572 9.70 26.26 24.73
N ARG A 573 9.17 26.93 23.71
CA ARG A 573 8.08 27.92 23.86
C ARG A 573 6.81 27.29 24.40
N GLU A 574 6.42 26.13 23.88
CA GLU A 574 5.23 25.43 24.36
C GLU A 574 5.40 24.95 25.80
N LEU A 575 6.58 24.47 26.17
CA LEU A 575 6.89 24.13 27.56
C LEU A 575 6.69 25.32 28.49
N LEU A 576 7.13 26.52 28.07
CA LEU A 576 6.92 27.74 28.85
C LEU A 576 5.46 28.18 28.92
N ASN A 577 4.70 28.01 27.82
CA ASN A 577 3.25 28.28 27.80
C ASN A 577 2.52 27.44 28.86
N GLN A 578 2.90 26.16 29.00
CA GLN A 578 2.29 25.25 29.97
C GLN A 578 2.76 25.45 31.40
N THR A 579 4.00 25.87 31.61
CA THR A 579 4.64 25.88 32.92
C THR A 579 4.92 27.29 33.50
N GLY A 580 4.73 28.35 32.71
CA GLY A 580 4.98 29.72 33.09
C GLY A 580 6.43 29.93 33.54
N THR A 581 6.61 30.47 34.74
CA THR A 581 7.93 30.79 35.31
C THR A 581 8.58 29.64 36.07
N LYS A 582 7.97 28.44 36.06
CA LYS A 582 8.47 27.29 36.86
C LYS A 582 9.96 26.98 36.64
N TYR A 583 10.42 27.13 35.41
CA TYR A 583 11.80 26.83 35.01
C TYR A 583 12.65 28.09 34.76
N LEU A 584 12.19 29.26 35.24
CA LEU A 584 12.96 30.48 35.11
C LEU A 584 14.23 30.41 35.97
N VAL A 585 15.38 30.59 35.33
CA VAL A 585 16.65 30.68 36.05
C VAL A 585 16.68 32.01 36.80
N PRO A 586 16.91 32.02 38.12
CA PRO A 586 17.05 33.26 38.89
C PRO A 586 18.17 34.14 38.30
N LYS A 587 17.93 35.43 38.21
CA LYS A 587 19.01 36.36 37.86
C LYS A 587 20.02 36.35 39.02
N GLU A 588 21.27 35.99 38.74
CA GLU A 588 22.33 36.21 39.68
C GLU A 588 22.41 37.70 39.97
N GLU A 589 22.28 38.09 41.24
CA GLU A 589 22.65 39.45 41.67
C GLU A 589 24.12 39.58 41.34
N LYS A 590 24.47 40.48 40.41
CA LYS A 590 25.85 40.88 40.23
C LYS A 590 26.29 41.40 41.57
N LYS A 591 27.18 40.69 42.25
CA LYS A 591 27.95 41.29 43.36
C LYS A 591 28.80 42.38 42.72
N ASP A 592 28.42 43.66 42.99
CA ASP A 592 29.20 44.84 42.66
C ASP A 592 30.60 44.77 43.32
#